data_66976dd8c31a4773ef112bf35221121b
#
_entry.id   66976dd8c31a4773ef112bf35221121b
#
_cell.length_a   1.000
_cell.length_b   1.000
_cell.length_c   1.000
_cell.angle_alpha   90.00
_cell.angle_beta   90.00
_cell.angle_gamma   90.00
#
_symmetry.space_group_name_H-M   'P 1'
#
loop_
_entity.id
_entity.type
_entity.pdbx_description
1 polymer ?
#
loop_
_entity_poly.entity_id
_entity_poly.type
_entity_poly.pdbx_seq_one_letter_code
_entity_poly.pdbx_strand_id
1 'polypeptide(L)'
;MKITWKKSAVAAAAVATLTLSLAGCSDPGAGGGSAAGGPVSWPEQDADLTGTTLTVWAAQSTAETAASVIDGFEELTGATVEVETIPDPYEQGVQTRVATGDKPDIAFWQPTESSLTALNARTNLQPLDGAPWLDGYDANYADITGLLDDTRYAALVTVPAVEGVYYNKQVLADAGVTETPGDLDELLATARDLKADGVTPFYEMGGDRWATQWWVQVQLADAAADGLWDRVNSNEESFTDPTIQGAIDEYQGLIDEGLFNDDIATATFEDQGDALLAGDAAMVMQVNSFFGQLQAKADADELNEKIGFFPISPSGNVGTFIPDQANAVVAFDTGDDAQEAASRQFLSYWMGEGYQGFVDDQETVSLMQGVETPETVPEALLASAASVPDAVGSMQALAVANPDLYINLADMIQGTKTPEQVAEATQQQFAELAKAQGSTDF
;
A
#
# COMPACT_ATOMS: atom_id res chain seq x y z
N MET A 1 -4.72 -54.24 -43.38
CA MET A 1 -3.65 -55.18 -43.89
C MET A 1 -2.84 -55.57 -42.67
N LYS A 2 -2.82 -56.86 -42.42
CA LYS A 2 -2.27 -57.58 -41.27
C LYS A 2 -0.75 -57.63 -41.28
N ILE A 3 -0.22 -58.01 -40.14
CA ILE A 3 1.01 -58.85 -39.94
C ILE A 3 2.14 -58.10 -39.27
N THR A 4 2.82 -58.56 -38.30
CA THR A 4 2.84 -59.57 -37.23
C THR A 4 4.12 -59.40 -36.40
N TRP A 5 4.03 -59.71 -35.16
CA TRP A 5 5.01 -60.07 -34.15
C TRP A 5 6.27 -60.81 -34.57
N LYS A 6 7.42 -60.59 -33.88
CA LYS A 6 8.24 -61.71 -33.37
C LYS A 6 9.04 -61.30 -32.11
N LYS A 7 8.90 -62.14 -31.10
CA LYS A 7 9.66 -62.27 -29.85
C LYS A 7 10.92 -63.08 -30.08
N SER A 8 11.95 -62.90 -29.23
CA SER A 8 12.90 -63.94 -28.67
C SER A 8 13.91 -63.15 -27.80
N ALA A 9 14.08 -63.32 -26.57
CA ALA A 9 14.34 -64.21 -25.48
C ALA A 9 15.77 -64.91 -25.50
N VAL A 10 16.31 -64.98 -24.25
CA VAL A 10 17.40 -65.82 -23.69
C VAL A 10 18.73 -65.11 -23.47
N ALA A 11 19.10 -64.69 -22.28
CA ALA A 11 19.61 -65.33 -21.05
C ALA A 11 21.06 -65.78 -21.13
N ALA A 12 21.90 -65.28 -20.26
CA ALA A 12 22.85 -66.06 -19.47
C ALA A 12 23.58 -65.21 -18.40
N ALA A 13 23.63 -65.74 -17.23
CA ALA A 13 24.26 -65.26 -16.01
C ALA A 13 25.77 -65.42 -15.99
N ALA A 14 26.49 -64.53 -15.31
CA ALA A 14 27.79 -64.86 -14.69
C ALA A 14 27.94 -63.97 -13.41
N VAL A 15 28.09 -64.65 -12.32
CA VAL A 15 28.44 -64.22 -10.96
C VAL A 15 29.91 -63.89 -10.88
N ALA A 16 30.32 -62.77 -10.38
CA ALA A 16 31.62 -62.59 -9.75
C ALA A 16 31.54 -61.56 -8.63
N THR A 17 32.00 -61.99 -7.47
CA THR A 17 31.96 -61.35 -6.16
C THR A 17 33.07 -60.32 -5.90
N LEU A 18 32.76 -59.40 -5.00
CA LEU A 18 33.62 -58.61 -4.08
C LEU A 18 34.45 -57.44 -4.64
N THR A 19 34.16 -56.27 -4.20
CA THR A 19 34.87 -55.57 -3.09
C THR A 19 34.08 -54.34 -2.66
N LEU A 20 33.87 -54.20 -1.34
CA LEU A 20 33.33 -53.01 -0.68
C LEU A 20 34.29 -51.82 -0.89
N SER A 21 33.77 -50.76 -1.44
CA SER A 21 34.24 -49.39 -1.18
C SER A 21 33.02 -48.52 -0.91
N LEU A 22 32.94 -48.03 0.33
CA LEU A 22 31.99 -47.01 0.74
C LEU A 22 32.27 -45.72 -0.10
N ALA A 23 31.44 -45.48 -1.08
CA ALA A 23 31.29 -44.18 -1.67
C ALA A 23 29.84 -43.80 -1.44
N GLY A 24 29.61 -42.71 -0.68
CA GLY A 24 28.32 -42.18 -0.34
C GLY A 24 27.53 -41.87 -1.61
N CYS A 25 26.35 -42.44 -1.71
CA CYS A 25 25.33 -41.98 -2.68
C CYS A 25 24.87 -40.61 -2.25
N SER A 26 25.30 -39.58 -2.96
CA SER A 26 24.60 -38.31 -2.97
C SER A 26 23.27 -38.53 -3.68
N ASP A 27 22.19 -38.33 -2.94
CA ASP A 27 20.82 -38.27 -3.45
C ASP A 27 20.69 -37.06 -4.42
N PRO A 28 20.31 -37.23 -5.70
CA PRO A 28 20.12 -36.13 -6.62
C PRO A 28 18.79 -35.35 -6.37
N GLY A 29 18.15 -35.58 -5.23
CA GLY A 29 16.87 -34.94 -4.87
C GLY A 29 16.93 -33.95 -3.70
N ALA A 30 18.12 -33.76 -3.09
CA ALA A 30 18.29 -32.66 -2.13
C ALA A 30 18.74 -31.41 -2.87
N GLY A 31 17.83 -30.78 -3.58
CA GLY A 31 17.92 -29.37 -3.92
C GLY A 31 18.02 -28.61 -2.59
N GLY A 32 19.12 -27.89 -2.39
CA GLY A 32 19.35 -27.13 -1.18
C GLY A 32 18.25 -26.08 -0.98
N GLY A 33 17.31 -26.42 -0.11
CA GLY A 33 16.63 -25.39 0.62
C GLY A 33 17.68 -24.79 1.54
N SER A 34 18.00 -23.53 1.36
CA SER A 34 18.75 -22.74 2.34
C SER A 34 18.06 -22.94 3.68
N ALA A 35 18.73 -23.58 4.60
CA ALA A 35 18.30 -23.67 5.97
C ALA A 35 18.15 -22.23 6.46
N ALA A 36 17.10 -21.99 7.24
CA ALA A 36 16.79 -20.75 7.92
C ALA A 36 18.08 -20.07 8.38
N GLY A 37 18.38 -18.92 7.76
CA GLY A 37 19.66 -18.27 7.87
C GLY A 37 19.97 -17.85 9.29
N GLY A 38 21.26 -17.83 9.59
CA GLY A 38 21.80 -17.04 10.68
C GLY A 38 21.42 -15.54 10.47
N PRO A 39 21.65 -14.70 11.49
CA PRO A 39 21.30 -13.30 11.38
C PRO A 39 21.91 -12.70 10.11
N VAL A 40 21.03 -12.04 9.32
CA VAL A 40 21.41 -11.35 8.09
C VAL A 40 22.47 -10.30 8.43
N SER A 41 23.57 -10.27 7.67
CA SER A 41 24.61 -9.26 7.85
C SER A 41 24.20 -7.95 7.21
N TRP A 42 24.31 -6.86 7.95
CA TRP A 42 24.07 -5.50 7.47
C TRP A 42 25.42 -4.81 7.24
N PRO A 43 25.74 -4.44 5.97
CA PRO A 43 26.98 -3.72 5.65
C PRO A 43 27.01 -2.31 6.26
N GLU A 44 28.24 -1.77 6.43
CA GLU A 44 28.42 -0.34 6.75
C GLU A 44 27.90 0.53 5.60
N GLN A 45 27.28 1.66 5.91
CA GLN A 45 26.59 2.50 4.91
C GLN A 45 27.56 3.08 3.86
N ASP A 46 28.83 3.29 4.21
CA ASP A 46 29.89 3.87 3.39
C ASP A 46 30.83 2.85 2.72
N ALA A 47 30.48 1.54 2.75
CA ALA A 47 31.29 0.55 2.07
C ALA A 47 31.33 0.80 0.55
N ASP A 48 32.53 0.65 -0.03
CA ASP A 48 32.78 0.90 -1.47
C ASP A 48 32.00 -0.11 -2.34
N LEU A 49 31.15 0.44 -3.20
CA LEU A 49 30.32 -0.30 -4.18
C LEU A 49 30.65 0.12 -5.61
N THR A 50 31.86 0.67 -5.87
CA THR A 50 32.28 1.07 -7.22
C THR A 50 32.12 -0.07 -8.22
N GLY A 51 31.30 0.15 -9.24
CA GLY A 51 31.01 -0.82 -10.31
C GLY A 51 29.81 -1.73 -10.00
N THR A 52 29.13 -1.54 -8.87
CA THR A 52 27.85 -2.18 -8.57
C THR A 52 26.72 -1.31 -9.11
N THR A 53 25.73 -1.93 -9.78
CA THR A 53 24.51 -1.27 -10.21
C THR A 53 23.33 -1.91 -9.46
N LEU A 54 22.51 -1.09 -8.82
CA LEU A 54 21.23 -1.50 -8.20
C LEU A 54 20.08 -1.02 -9.09
N THR A 55 19.04 -1.85 -9.18
CA THR A 55 17.80 -1.51 -9.89
C THR A 55 16.67 -1.31 -8.89
N VAL A 56 15.99 -0.18 -8.98
CA VAL A 56 14.79 0.15 -8.18
C VAL A 56 13.57 0.18 -9.09
N TRP A 57 12.57 -0.65 -8.81
CA TRP A 57 11.28 -0.56 -9.52
C TRP A 57 10.34 0.40 -8.79
N ALA A 58 9.75 1.30 -9.59
CA ALA A 58 8.83 2.33 -9.12
C ALA A 58 7.61 2.45 -10.04
N ALA A 59 6.47 2.87 -9.52
CA ALA A 59 5.36 3.34 -10.32
C ALA A 59 5.68 4.72 -10.91
N GLN A 60 4.87 5.18 -11.87
CA GLN A 60 5.03 6.53 -12.43
C GLN A 60 4.95 7.60 -11.32
N SER A 61 4.09 7.41 -10.32
CA SER A 61 3.90 8.33 -9.20
C SER A 61 5.03 8.32 -8.17
N THR A 62 5.85 7.26 -8.11
CA THR A 62 6.94 7.11 -7.13
C THR A 62 8.33 7.13 -7.77
N ALA A 63 8.43 7.37 -9.08
CA ALA A 63 9.69 7.28 -9.81
C ALA A 63 10.77 8.27 -9.31
N GLU A 64 10.36 9.43 -8.83
CA GLU A 64 11.28 10.47 -8.33
C GLU A 64 11.39 10.48 -6.78
N THR A 65 10.62 9.65 -6.09
CA THR A 65 10.54 9.68 -4.61
C THR A 65 11.88 9.44 -3.93
N ALA A 66 12.73 8.58 -4.49
CA ALA A 66 14.04 8.25 -3.92
C ALA A 66 15.19 9.07 -4.50
N ALA A 67 14.95 10.12 -5.30
CA ALA A 67 16.00 10.79 -6.07
C ALA A 67 17.14 11.34 -5.19
N SER A 68 16.81 12.08 -4.13
CA SER A 68 17.82 12.65 -3.23
C SER A 68 18.61 11.58 -2.45
N VAL A 69 17.97 10.46 -2.12
CA VAL A 69 18.61 9.30 -1.47
C VAL A 69 19.57 8.63 -2.45
N ILE A 70 19.17 8.45 -3.70
CA ILE A 70 19.98 7.84 -4.75
C ILE A 70 21.25 8.69 -4.97
N ASP A 71 21.08 9.99 -5.20
CA ASP A 71 22.21 10.90 -5.42
C ASP A 71 23.24 10.85 -4.27
N GLY A 72 22.76 10.89 -3.02
CA GLY A 72 23.63 10.82 -1.85
C GLY A 72 24.30 9.45 -1.68
N PHE A 73 23.61 8.35 -1.96
CA PHE A 73 24.17 7.01 -1.89
C PHE A 73 25.24 6.77 -2.97
N GLU A 74 25.01 7.23 -4.20
CA GLU A 74 25.97 7.16 -5.29
C GLU A 74 27.24 7.97 -4.99
N GLU A 75 27.07 9.18 -4.43
CA GLU A 75 28.22 10.00 -4.00
C GLU A 75 29.03 9.32 -2.90
N LEU A 76 28.36 8.70 -1.93
CA LEU A 76 29.00 8.06 -0.78
C LEU A 76 29.74 6.77 -1.14
N THR A 77 29.14 5.93 -2.00
CA THR A 77 29.58 4.53 -2.20
C THR A 77 30.21 4.26 -3.56
N GLY A 78 29.99 5.13 -4.55
CA GLY A 78 30.39 4.90 -5.95
C GLY A 78 29.54 3.86 -6.68
N ALA A 79 28.43 3.41 -6.11
CA ALA A 79 27.42 2.61 -6.79
C ALA A 79 26.71 3.41 -7.91
N THR A 80 25.97 2.71 -8.76
CA THR A 80 24.95 3.29 -9.65
C THR A 80 23.61 2.74 -9.26
N VAL A 81 22.57 3.57 -9.18
CA VAL A 81 21.19 3.16 -8.90
C VAL A 81 20.29 3.56 -10.06
N GLU A 82 19.71 2.58 -10.74
CA GLU A 82 18.83 2.79 -11.88
C GLU A 82 17.37 2.62 -11.47
N VAL A 83 16.54 3.66 -11.68
CA VAL A 83 15.10 3.58 -11.45
C VAL A 83 14.41 3.13 -12.73
N GLU A 84 13.74 1.99 -12.66
CA GLU A 84 12.90 1.48 -13.76
C GLU A 84 11.43 1.70 -13.42
N THR A 85 10.74 2.51 -14.24
CA THR A 85 9.30 2.74 -14.08
C THR A 85 8.51 1.58 -14.67
N ILE A 86 7.71 0.92 -13.85
CA ILE A 86 6.79 -0.13 -14.27
C ILE A 86 5.44 0.51 -14.61
N PRO A 87 4.89 0.27 -15.82
CA PRO A 87 3.60 0.81 -16.24
C PRO A 87 2.42 0.30 -15.40
N ASP A 88 1.37 1.12 -15.31
CA ASP A 88 0.12 0.72 -14.68
C ASP A 88 -0.59 -0.43 -15.43
N PRO A 89 -1.24 -1.35 -14.71
CA PRO A 89 -1.32 -1.44 -13.24
C PRO A 89 0.00 -1.93 -12.62
N TYR A 90 0.61 -1.11 -11.76
CA TYR A 90 1.96 -1.31 -11.22
C TYR A 90 2.11 -2.67 -10.52
N GLU A 91 1.27 -2.97 -9.54
CA GLU A 91 1.35 -4.19 -8.73
C GLU A 91 1.23 -5.45 -9.59
N GLN A 92 0.34 -5.43 -10.57
CA GLN A 92 0.17 -6.56 -11.50
C GLN A 92 1.39 -6.73 -12.41
N GLY A 93 2.00 -5.62 -12.84
CA GLY A 93 3.24 -5.60 -13.62
C GLY A 93 4.39 -6.22 -12.84
N VAL A 94 4.60 -5.79 -11.58
CA VAL A 94 5.63 -6.32 -10.68
C VAL A 94 5.41 -7.82 -10.43
N GLN A 95 4.21 -8.24 -10.02
CA GLN A 95 3.90 -9.66 -9.76
C GLN A 95 4.17 -10.54 -10.98
N THR A 96 3.79 -10.08 -12.18
CA THR A 96 4.01 -10.82 -13.43
C THR A 96 5.49 -11.02 -13.71
N ARG A 97 6.31 -9.97 -13.55
CA ARG A 97 7.76 -10.03 -13.77
C ARG A 97 8.43 -10.95 -12.74
N VAL A 98 8.12 -10.77 -11.46
CA VAL A 98 8.65 -11.62 -10.37
C VAL A 98 8.29 -13.10 -10.59
N ALA A 99 7.07 -13.41 -11.00
CA ALA A 99 6.64 -14.77 -11.31
C ALA A 99 7.42 -15.40 -12.47
N THR A 100 7.98 -14.62 -13.38
CA THR A 100 8.84 -15.09 -14.49
C THR A 100 10.33 -15.11 -14.13
N GLY A 101 10.69 -14.72 -12.89
CA GLY A 101 12.07 -14.70 -12.39
C GLY A 101 12.81 -13.40 -12.69
N ASP A 102 12.13 -12.38 -13.21
CA ASP A 102 12.67 -11.04 -13.41
C ASP A 102 12.43 -10.23 -12.12
N LYS A 103 13.50 -9.96 -11.38
CA LYS A 103 13.47 -9.30 -10.08
C LYS A 103 14.41 -8.10 -10.08
N PRO A 104 14.01 -6.95 -9.50
CA PRO A 104 14.91 -5.85 -9.22
C PRO A 104 15.70 -6.13 -7.93
N ASP A 105 16.54 -5.22 -7.55
CA ASP A 105 17.15 -5.23 -6.22
C ASP A 105 16.18 -4.70 -5.16
N ILE A 106 15.45 -3.64 -5.49
CA ILE A 106 14.50 -2.96 -4.62
C ILE A 106 13.25 -2.61 -5.42
N ALA A 107 12.09 -2.59 -4.78
CA ALA A 107 10.87 -2.03 -5.36
C ALA A 107 10.07 -1.28 -4.31
N PHE A 108 9.40 -0.21 -4.73
CA PHE A 108 8.29 0.33 -3.98
C PHE A 108 7.17 -0.71 -3.94
N TRP A 109 6.62 -0.97 -2.75
CA TRP A 109 5.61 -2.01 -2.61
C TRP A 109 4.68 -1.74 -1.44
N GLN A 110 3.40 -2.02 -1.64
CA GLN A 110 2.41 -1.89 -0.59
C GLN A 110 2.73 -2.88 0.55
N PRO A 111 2.95 -2.38 1.80
CA PRO A 111 3.49 -3.19 2.88
C PRO A 111 2.44 -4.01 3.65
N THR A 112 1.33 -4.41 3.00
CA THR A 112 0.29 -5.23 3.62
C THR A 112 0.63 -6.71 3.59
N GLU A 113 0.09 -7.48 4.52
CA GLU A 113 0.25 -8.93 4.54
C GLU A 113 -0.23 -9.59 3.24
N SER A 114 -1.38 -9.13 2.70
CA SER A 114 -1.90 -9.61 1.42
C SER A 114 -0.97 -9.32 0.25
N SER A 115 -0.41 -8.11 0.18
CA SER A 115 0.52 -7.70 -0.89
C SER A 115 1.87 -8.40 -0.78
N LEU A 116 2.39 -8.60 0.43
CA LEU A 116 3.60 -9.39 0.69
C LEU A 116 3.38 -10.87 0.32
N THR A 117 2.21 -11.41 0.64
CA THR A 117 1.81 -12.76 0.22
C THR A 117 1.72 -12.89 -1.30
N ALA A 118 1.15 -11.90 -1.98
CA ALA A 118 1.03 -11.88 -3.44
C ALA A 118 2.39 -11.87 -4.16
N LEU A 119 3.44 -11.28 -3.55
CA LEU A 119 4.82 -11.38 -4.02
C LEU A 119 5.52 -12.70 -3.62
N ASN A 120 4.86 -13.56 -2.84
CA ASN A 120 5.51 -14.72 -2.22
C ASN A 120 6.77 -14.30 -1.45
N ALA A 121 6.60 -13.35 -0.52
CA ALA A 121 7.69 -12.67 0.19
C ALA A 121 8.70 -13.65 0.80
N ARG A 122 8.24 -14.76 1.40
CA ARG A 122 9.11 -15.80 2.00
C ARG A 122 10.13 -16.42 1.03
N THR A 123 9.92 -16.28 -0.29
CA THR A 123 10.78 -16.85 -1.34
C THR A 123 11.48 -15.78 -2.16
N ASN A 124 10.85 -14.62 -2.33
CA ASN A 124 11.30 -13.61 -3.27
C ASN A 124 11.90 -12.38 -2.62
N LEU A 125 11.68 -12.18 -1.30
CA LEU A 125 12.15 -11.00 -0.60
C LEU A 125 13.17 -11.35 0.49
N GLN A 126 14.06 -10.42 0.74
CA GLN A 126 15.00 -10.48 1.87
C GLN A 126 14.26 -10.14 3.15
N PRO A 127 14.40 -10.92 4.24
CA PRO A 127 13.94 -10.48 5.55
C PRO A 127 14.77 -9.30 6.04
N LEU A 128 14.12 -8.30 6.60
CA LEU A 128 14.74 -7.07 7.10
C LEU A 128 14.89 -7.07 8.63
N ASP A 129 14.60 -8.19 9.29
CA ASP A 129 14.77 -8.31 10.74
C ASP A 129 16.22 -8.06 11.16
N GLY A 130 16.38 -7.31 12.24
CA GLY A 130 17.71 -6.92 12.74
C GLY A 130 18.40 -5.81 11.93
N ALA A 131 17.66 -5.13 11.04
CA ALA A 131 18.15 -3.93 10.38
C ALA A 131 18.53 -2.84 11.40
N PRO A 132 19.63 -2.13 11.20
CA PRO A 132 20.16 -1.19 12.20
C PRO A 132 19.26 0.03 12.46
N TRP A 133 18.38 0.35 11.52
CA TRP A 133 17.45 1.48 11.64
C TRP A 133 16.12 1.13 12.35
N LEU A 134 15.79 -0.14 12.56
CA LEU A 134 14.47 -0.52 13.10
C LEU A 134 14.21 0.07 14.49
N ASP A 135 15.23 0.12 15.32
CA ASP A 135 15.14 0.76 16.65
C ASP A 135 14.97 2.29 16.56
N GLY A 136 15.22 2.88 15.39
CA GLY A 136 15.06 4.31 15.12
C GLY A 136 13.64 4.71 14.73
N TYR A 137 12.77 3.79 14.37
CA TYR A 137 11.38 4.15 14.10
C TYR A 137 10.71 4.76 15.32
N ASP A 138 9.83 5.74 15.10
CA ASP A 138 8.89 6.13 16.14
C ASP A 138 7.99 4.93 16.49
N ALA A 139 7.79 4.70 17.80
CA ALA A 139 7.03 3.55 18.28
C ALA A 139 5.57 3.51 17.75
N ASN A 140 5.05 4.63 17.31
CA ASN A 140 3.71 4.72 16.73
C ASN A 140 3.62 4.07 15.34
N TYR A 141 4.77 3.90 14.64
CA TYR A 141 4.80 3.39 13.26
C TYR A 141 5.52 2.04 13.12
N ALA A 142 6.37 1.68 14.09
CA ALA A 142 7.29 0.55 13.97
C ALA A 142 6.63 -0.76 13.56
N ASP A 143 5.48 -1.09 14.14
CA ASP A 143 4.81 -2.39 13.99
C ASP A 143 3.47 -2.30 13.25
N ILE A 144 3.16 -1.16 12.64
CA ILE A 144 1.82 -0.95 12.07
C ILE A 144 1.61 -1.76 10.78
N THR A 145 2.66 -2.01 10.02
CA THR A 145 2.63 -2.75 8.75
C THR A 145 4.05 -3.20 8.32
N GLY A 146 4.17 -3.89 7.19
CA GLY A 146 5.45 -4.35 6.63
C GLY A 146 5.88 -5.72 7.12
N LEU A 147 5.02 -6.40 7.87
CA LEU A 147 5.25 -7.73 8.44
C LEU A 147 4.43 -8.80 7.70
N LEU A 148 4.99 -10.01 7.65
CA LEU A 148 4.32 -11.24 7.26
C LEU A 148 4.78 -12.35 8.20
N ASP A 149 3.88 -12.98 8.97
CA ASP A 149 4.21 -13.96 10.01
C ASP A 149 5.31 -13.47 10.97
N ASP A 150 5.16 -12.29 11.53
CA ASP A 150 6.13 -11.64 12.42
C ASP A 150 7.53 -11.35 11.80
N THR A 151 7.74 -11.62 10.53
CA THR A 151 8.96 -11.30 9.79
C THR A 151 8.78 -10.01 9.02
N ARG A 152 9.69 -9.06 9.17
CA ARG A 152 9.67 -7.82 8.41
C ARG A 152 10.23 -8.02 7.01
N TYR A 153 9.45 -7.68 5.99
CA TYR A 153 9.85 -7.69 4.59
C TYR A 153 9.82 -6.32 3.91
N ALA A 154 9.14 -5.34 4.51
CA ALA A 154 9.08 -4.00 3.96
C ALA A 154 9.68 -2.97 4.93
N ALA A 155 10.50 -2.06 4.41
CA ALA A 155 10.99 -0.88 5.10
C ALA A 155 10.01 0.27 4.83
N LEU A 156 9.37 0.80 5.88
CA LEU A 156 8.57 2.01 5.77
C LEU A 156 9.50 3.20 5.55
N VAL A 157 9.21 4.01 4.55
CA VAL A 157 10.00 5.21 4.21
C VAL A 157 9.23 6.50 4.47
N THR A 158 7.89 6.45 4.43
CA THR A 158 7.00 7.56 4.78
C THR A 158 5.93 7.10 5.78
N VAL A 159 5.34 8.07 6.47
CA VAL A 159 4.22 7.80 7.38
C VAL A 159 3.07 7.16 6.60
N PRO A 160 2.51 6.04 7.10
CA PRO A 160 1.40 5.38 6.47
C PRO A 160 0.18 6.30 6.29
N ALA A 161 -0.58 6.07 5.22
CA ALA A 161 -1.72 6.90 4.90
C ALA A 161 -2.92 6.63 5.83
N VAL A 162 -3.62 7.71 6.18
CA VAL A 162 -4.90 7.66 6.89
C VAL A 162 -5.95 8.37 6.07
N GLU A 163 -7.07 7.71 5.86
CA GLU A 163 -8.27 8.32 5.30
C GLU A 163 -8.91 9.28 6.30
N GLY A 164 -9.32 10.42 5.78
CA GLY A 164 -10.06 11.41 6.54
C GLY A 164 -10.56 12.54 5.64
N VAL A 165 -11.11 13.56 6.28
CA VAL A 165 -11.69 14.69 5.60
C VAL A 165 -10.67 15.83 5.53
N TYR A 166 -10.25 16.19 4.33
CA TYR A 166 -9.58 17.45 4.06
C TYR A 166 -10.65 18.50 3.74
N TYR A 167 -10.54 19.70 4.32
CA TYR A 167 -11.58 20.72 4.18
C TYR A 167 -10.99 22.10 3.96
N ASN A 168 -11.75 22.93 3.26
CA ASN A 168 -11.44 24.35 3.11
C ASN A 168 -11.93 25.11 4.35
N LYS A 169 -10.98 25.64 5.13
CA LYS A 169 -11.26 26.35 6.40
C LYS A 169 -12.18 27.56 6.21
N GLN A 170 -11.98 28.31 5.11
CA GLN A 170 -12.77 29.52 4.85
C GLN A 170 -14.23 29.18 4.48
N VAL A 171 -14.41 28.14 3.64
CA VAL A 171 -15.75 27.70 3.23
C VAL A 171 -16.57 27.24 4.43
N LEU A 172 -15.98 26.44 5.32
CA LEU A 172 -16.68 26.02 6.54
C LEU A 172 -16.96 27.19 7.49
N ALA A 173 -16.02 28.13 7.65
CA ALA A 173 -16.21 29.32 8.48
C ALA A 173 -17.32 30.22 7.95
N ASP A 174 -17.40 30.47 6.63
CA ASP A 174 -18.44 31.26 5.98
C ASP A 174 -19.84 30.65 6.12
N ALA A 175 -19.91 29.30 6.17
CA ALA A 175 -21.13 28.56 6.47
C ALA A 175 -21.45 28.48 7.99
N GLY A 176 -20.62 29.10 8.85
CA GLY A 176 -20.84 29.15 10.29
C GLY A 176 -20.43 27.87 11.04
N VAL A 177 -19.71 26.97 10.39
CA VAL A 177 -19.13 25.78 11.03
C VAL A 177 -17.87 26.22 11.79
N THR A 178 -17.93 26.21 13.12
CA THR A 178 -16.85 26.70 14.00
C THR A 178 -16.01 25.57 14.61
N GLU A 179 -16.51 24.35 14.58
CA GLU A 179 -15.83 23.14 15.07
C GLU A 179 -15.98 22.05 14.00
N THR A 180 -14.97 21.22 13.83
CA THR A 180 -15.04 20.07 12.91
C THR A 180 -16.03 19.04 13.43
N PRO A 181 -16.77 18.33 12.55
CA PRO A 181 -17.68 17.26 12.94
C PRO A 181 -16.98 16.20 13.81
N GLY A 182 -17.67 15.76 14.87
CA GLY A 182 -17.14 14.79 15.83
C GLY A 182 -17.37 13.34 15.42
N ASP A 183 -18.28 13.08 14.47
CA ASP A 183 -18.58 11.74 13.92
C ASP A 183 -19.19 11.86 12.51
N LEU A 184 -19.46 10.72 11.88
CA LEU A 184 -20.01 10.69 10.52
C LEU A 184 -21.40 11.30 10.43
N ASP A 185 -22.26 11.13 11.44
CA ASP A 185 -23.61 11.72 11.46
C ASP A 185 -23.56 13.24 11.48
N GLU A 186 -22.66 13.83 12.28
CA GLU A 186 -22.42 15.28 12.33
C GLU A 186 -21.81 15.79 11.01
N LEU A 187 -20.89 15.03 10.40
CA LEU A 187 -20.33 15.34 9.08
C LEU A 187 -21.42 15.42 8.01
N LEU A 188 -22.30 14.42 7.96
CA LEU A 188 -23.38 14.37 6.97
C LEU A 188 -24.46 15.44 7.23
N ALA A 189 -24.73 15.78 8.49
CA ALA A 189 -25.59 16.90 8.83
C ALA A 189 -25.01 18.22 8.33
N THR A 190 -23.71 18.47 8.59
CA THR A 190 -22.97 19.63 8.08
C THR A 190 -23.02 19.71 6.56
N ALA A 191 -22.81 18.56 5.87
CA ALA A 191 -22.87 18.50 4.42
C ALA A 191 -24.27 18.87 3.86
N ARG A 192 -25.34 18.44 4.53
CA ARG A 192 -26.72 18.79 4.14
C ARG A 192 -27.01 20.29 4.34
N ASP A 193 -26.49 20.89 5.40
CA ASP A 193 -26.61 22.31 5.65
C ASP A 193 -25.85 23.15 4.60
N LEU A 194 -24.59 22.76 4.29
CA LEU A 194 -23.79 23.35 3.22
C LEU A 194 -24.52 23.33 1.87
N LYS A 195 -25.09 22.18 1.51
CA LYS A 195 -25.88 22.04 0.29
C LYS A 195 -27.11 22.95 0.28
N ALA A 196 -27.81 23.06 1.41
CA ALA A 196 -28.98 23.94 1.51
C ALA A 196 -28.60 25.42 1.29
N ASP A 197 -27.38 25.81 1.64
CA ASP A 197 -26.82 27.14 1.41
C ASP A 197 -26.20 27.32 0.02
N GLY A 198 -26.25 26.28 -0.83
CA GLY A 198 -25.76 26.29 -2.21
C GLY A 198 -24.26 26.06 -2.36
N VAL A 199 -23.59 25.53 -1.33
CA VAL A 199 -22.19 25.11 -1.34
C VAL A 199 -22.12 23.64 -1.74
N THR A 200 -21.17 23.24 -2.59
CA THR A 200 -20.86 21.84 -2.88
C THR A 200 -20.21 21.21 -1.62
N PRO A 201 -20.86 20.25 -0.93
CA PRO A 201 -20.33 19.72 0.32
C PRO A 201 -19.05 18.93 0.12
N PHE A 202 -19.09 17.97 -0.81
CA PHE A 202 -17.98 17.07 -1.09
C PHE A 202 -17.59 17.11 -2.57
N TYR A 203 -16.31 16.93 -2.86
CA TYR A 203 -15.81 16.67 -4.20
C TYR A 203 -15.27 15.26 -4.31
N GLU A 204 -15.82 14.46 -5.23
CA GLU A 204 -15.40 13.08 -5.48
C GLU A 204 -14.90 12.95 -6.91
N MET A 205 -13.90 12.07 -7.12
CA MET A 205 -13.15 11.89 -8.36
C MET A 205 -13.48 10.56 -9.04
N GLY A 206 -14.74 10.30 -9.37
CA GLY A 206 -15.17 9.04 -9.98
C GLY A 206 -14.56 8.74 -11.35
N GLY A 207 -13.97 9.72 -12.03
CA GLY A 207 -13.22 9.53 -13.28
C GLY A 207 -11.92 8.76 -13.08
N ASP A 208 -11.14 9.08 -12.06
CA ASP A 208 -9.89 8.39 -11.72
C ASP A 208 -10.09 7.15 -10.85
N ARG A 209 -11.27 6.96 -10.29
CA ARG A 209 -11.78 5.75 -9.64
C ARG A 209 -11.16 5.37 -8.30
N TRP A 210 -9.85 5.33 -8.14
CA TRP A 210 -9.16 4.67 -7.03
C TRP A 210 -9.60 5.15 -5.62
N ALA A 211 -9.98 6.43 -5.46
CA ALA A 211 -10.43 6.98 -4.19
C ALA A 211 -11.91 6.71 -3.88
N THR A 212 -12.72 6.26 -4.85
CA THR A 212 -14.16 6.06 -4.63
C THR A 212 -14.49 5.10 -3.49
N GLN A 213 -13.54 4.26 -3.08
CA GLN A 213 -13.70 3.30 -1.99
C GLN A 213 -13.59 3.93 -0.59
N TRP A 214 -13.05 5.14 -0.46
CA TRP A 214 -12.83 5.77 0.85
C TRP A 214 -14.13 5.96 1.61
N TRP A 215 -15.18 6.39 0.95
CA TRP A 215 -16.50 6.55 1.56
C TRP A 215 -17.08 5.26 2.16
N VAL A 216 -16.85 4.13 1.52
CA VAL A 216 -17.27 2.83 2.06
C VAL A 216 -16.38 2.43 3.23
N GLN A 217 -15.07 2.67 3.13
CA GLN A 217 -14.13 2.23 4.16
C GLN A 217 -14.27 3.00 5.47
N VAL A 218 -14.42 4.34 5.43
CA VAL A 218 -14.64 5.12 6.66
C VAL A 218 -15.95 4.74 7.35
N GLN A 219 -16.99 4.38 6.61
CA GLN A 219 -18.24 3.88 7.19
C GLN A 219 -18.08 2.50 7.87
N LEU A 220 -17.10 1.72 7.43
CA LEU A 220 -16.80 0.39 8.00
C LEU A 220 -15.80 0.45 9.16
N ALA A 221 -15.26 1.61 9.53
CA ALA A 221 -14.18 1.72 10.52
C ALA A 221 -14.55 1.06 11.87
N ASP A 222 -15.74 1.32 12.42
CA ASP A 222 -16.18 0.70 13.68
C ASP A 222 -16.35 -0.82 13.56
N ALA A 223 -16.89 -1.29 12.43
CA ALA A 223 -17.02 -2.72 12.18
C ALA A 223 -15.66 -3.40 12.00
N ALA A 224 -14.70 -2.71 11.37
CA ALA A 224 -13.33 -3.17 11.21
C ALA A 224 -12.62 -3.27 12.59
N ALA A 225 -12.80 -2.28 13.46
CA ALA A 225 -12.33 -2.34 14.85
C ALA A 225 -12.92 -3.54 15.61
N ASP A 226 -14.14 -3.95 15.26
CA ASP A 226 -14.85 -5.11 15.82
C ASP A 226 -14.57 -6.43 15.06
N GLY A 227 -13.49 -6.50 14.26
CA GLY A 227 -13.03 -7.72 13.57
C GLY A 227 -13.85 -8.10 12.33
N LEU A 228 -14.42 -7.12 11.62
CA LEU A 228 -15.13 -7.37 10.35
C LEU A 228 -14.25 -8.15 9.36
N TRP A 229 -13.00 -7.72 9.19
CA TRP A 229 -12.13 -8.32 8.20
C TRP A 229 -11.68 -9.74 8.57
N ASP A 230 -11.59 -10.08 9.86
CA ASP A 230 -11.34 -11.47 10.30
C ASP A 230 -12.52 -12.39 9.90
N ARG A 231 -13.75 -11.90 10.06
CA ARG A 231 -14.95 -12.64 9.65
C ARG A 231 -15.08 -12.77 8.13
N VAL A 232 -14.69 -11.74 7.39
CA VAL A 232 -14.64 -11.80 5.92
C VAL A 232 -13.55 -12.77 5.46
N ASN A 233 -12.36 -12.72 6.08
CA ASN A 233 -11.23 -13.61 5.78
C ASN A 233 -11.55 -15.10 6.02
N SER A 234 -12.37 -15.39 7.03
CA SER A 234 -12.85 -16.75 7.37
C SER A 234 -14.14 -17.15 6.66
N ASN A 235 -14.65 -16.32 5.74
CA ASN A 235 -15.93 -16.54 5.03
C ASN A 235 -17.15 -16.68 5.99
N GLU A 236 -17.05 -16.11 7.19
CA GLU A 236 -18.17 -15.99 8.14
C GLU A 236 -19.05 -14.77 7.83
N GLU A 237 -18.49 -13.76 7.16
CA GLU A 237 -19.16 -12.58 6.63
C GLU A 237 -18.69 -12.32 5.19
N SER A 238 -19.49 -11.64 4.39
CA SER A 238 -19.23 -11.39 2.97
C SER A 238 -19.53 -9.95 2.58
N PHE A 239 -19.08 -9.50 1.41
CA PHE A 239 -19.38 -8.17 0.89
C PHE A 239 -20.89 -7.96 0.64
N THR A 240 -21.66 -9.04 0.51
CA THR A 240 -23.13 -8.99 0.33
C THR A 240 -23.90 -9.00 1.66
N ASP A 241 -23.23 -9.12 2.79
CA ASP A 241 -23.88 -9.06 4.10
C ASP A 241 -24.23 -7.62 4.50
N PRO A 242 -25.19 -7.42 5.39
CA PRO A 242 -25.74 -6.09 5.70
C PRO A 242 -24.72 -5.04 6.12
N THR A 243 -23.61 -5.43 6.73
CA THR A 243 -22.57 -4.50 7.18
C THR A 243 -21.92 -3.76 6.01
N ILE A 244 -21.36 -4.51 5.06
CA ILE A 244 -20.67 -3.93 3.90
C ILE A 244 -21.67 -3.44 2.85
N GLN A 245 -22.71 -4.24 2.55
CA GLN A 245 -23.77 -3.80 1.64
C GLN A 245 -24.41 -2.49 2.10
N GLY A 246 -24.66 -2.34 3.41
CA GLY A 246 -25.24 -1.12 3.97
C GLY A 246 -24.35 0.12 3.75
N ALA A 247 -23.05 -0.01 3.85
CA ALA A 247 -22.12 1.10 3.57
C ALA A 247 -22.11 1.49 2.08
N ILE A 248 -22.25 0.49 1.17
CA ILE A 248 -22.36 0.74 -0.27
C ILE A 248 -23.71 1.41 -0.60
N ASP A 249 -24.81 0.95 0.01
CA ASP A 249 -26.15 1.53 -0.14
C ASP A 249 -26.19 2.98 0.33
N GLU A 250 -25.56 3.26 1.48
CA GLU A 250 -25.47 4.61 2.03
C GLU A 250 -24.68 5.54 1.12
N TYR A 251 -23.54 5.08 0.59
CA TYR A 251 -22.77 5.88 -0.38
C TYR A 251 -23.60 6.25 -1.61
N GLN A 252 -24.35 5.31 -2.19
CA GLN A 252 -25.31 5.62 -3.28
C GLN A 252 -26.36 6.63 -2.82
N GLY A 253 -26.88 6.49 -1.60
CA GLY A 253 -27.83 7.43 -1.01
C GLY A 253 -27.29 8.85 -0.92
N LEU A 254 -26.02 9.05 -0.52
CA LEU A 254 -25.36 10.34 -0.47
C LEU A 254 -25.20 10.97 -1.87
N ILE A 255 -24.93 10.14 -2.89
CA ILE A 255 -24.88 10.58 -4.29
C ILE A 255 -26.28 11.03 -4.75
N ASP A 256 -27.31 10.24 -4.48
CA ASP A 256 -28.69 10.52 -4.84
C ASP A 256 -29.25 11.76 -4.10
N GLU A 257 -28.79 12.00 -2.86
CA GLU A 257 -29.02 13.25 -2.14
C GLU A 257 -28.33 14.46 -2.80
N GLY A 258 -27.36 14.24 -3.71
CA GLY A 258 -26.58 15.28 -4.38
C GLY A 258 -25.64 16.03 -3.44
N LEU A 259 -24.96 15.31 -2.55
CA LEU A 259 -23.94 15.87 -1.65
C LEU A 259 -22.57 16.02 -2.30
N PHE A 260 -22.42 15.54 -3.54
CA PHE A 260 -21.19 15.61 -4.31
C PHE A 260 -21.28 16.60 -5.48
N ASN A 261 -20.15 16.87 -6.11
CA ASN A 261 -20.03 17.65 -7.33
C ASN A 261 -20.88 17.05 -8.48
N ASP A 262 -21.41 17.91 -9.35
CA ASP A 262 -22.30 17.51 -10.46
C ASP A 262 -21.59 16.59 -11.49
N ASP A 263 -20.28 16.73 -11.62
CA ASP A 263 -19.43 15.98 -12.55
C ASP A 263 -18.72 14.76 -11.92
N ILE A 264 -19.20 14.30 -10.78
CA ILE A 264 -18.64 13.19 -9.98
C ILE A 264 -18.17 11.99 -10.84
N ALA A 265 -18.90 11.63 -11.89
CA ALA A 265 -18.61 10.46 -12.73
C ALA A 265 -17.37 10.63 -13.62
N THR A 266 -16.92 11.87 -13.86
CA THR A 266 -15.81 12.18 -14.78
C THR A 266 -14.70 13.01 -14.14
N ALA A 267 -14.93 13.54 -12.95
CA ALA A 267 -13.97 14.33 -12.20
C ALA A 267 -12.69 13.55 -11.91
N THR A 268 -11.56 14.24 -11.96
CA THR A 268 -10.22 13.68 -11.77
C THR A 268 -9.65 14.04 -10.40
N PHE A 269 -8.55 13.40 -10.05
CA PHE A 269 -7.77 13.72 -8.85
C PHE A 269 -7.26 15.16 -8.86
N GLU A 270 -6.88 15.69 -10.03
CA GLU A 270 -6.44 17.08 -10.18
C GLU A 270 -7.60 18.05 -9.96
N ASP A 271 -8.77 17.76 -10.53
CA ASP A 271 -9.99 18.59 -10.35
C ASP A 271 -10.40 18.67 -8.88
N GLN A 272 -10.26 17.56 -8.14
CA GLN A 272 -10.58 17.50 -6.71
C GLN A 272 -9.68 18.45 -5.88
N GLY A 273 -8.38 18.47 -6.16
CA GLY A 273 -7.44 19.37 -5.50
C GLY A 273 -7.70 20.83 -5.83
N ASP A 274 -7.97 21.13 -7.10
CA ASP A 274 -8.29 22.49 -7.56
C ASP A 274 -9.57 23.02 -6.92
N ALA A 275 -10.63 22.21 -6.88
CA ALA A 275 -11.91 22.59 -6.28
C ALA A 275 -11.77 22.86 -4.77
N LEU A 276 -11.01 22.05 -4.04
CA LEU A 276 -10.78 22.26 -2.62
C LEU A 276 -9.98 23.56 -2.36
N LEU A 277 -8.89 23.79 -3.11
CA LEU A 277 -8.06 25.00 -2.96
C LEU A 277 -8.81 26.27 -3.33
N ALA A 278 -9.64 26.22 -4.36
CA ALA A 278 -10.45 27.34 -4.81
C ALA A 278 -11.65 27.64 -3.88
N GLY A 279 -12.07 26.67 -3.06
CA GLY A 279 -13.28 26.74 -2.25
C GLY A 279 -14.56 26.48 -3.05
N ASP A 280 -14.46 25.85 -4.22
CA ASP A 280 -15.60 25.43 -5.03
C ASP A 280 -16.30 24.20 -4.41
N ALA A 281 -15.60 23.47 -3.56
CA ALA A 281 -16.13 22.45 -2.66
C ALA A 281 -15.61 22.66 -1.24
N ALA A 282 -16.41 22.26 -0.26
CA ALA A 282 -16.07 22.43 1.15
C ALA A 282 -15.09 21.36 1.64
N MET A 283 -15.25 20.12 1.20
CA MET A 283 -14.55 18.96 1.76
C MET A 283 -14.22 17.91 0.69
N VAL A 284 -13.20 17.11 0.95
CA VAL A 284 -12.87 15.88 0.19
C VAL A 284 -12.53 14.75 1.17
N MET A 285 -12.94 13.53 0.84
CA MET A 285 -12.51 12.32 1.56
C MET A 285 -11.27 11.80 0.86
N GLN A 286 -10.11 11.84 1.54
CA GLN A 286 -8.82 11.49 0.93
C GLN A 286 -7.80 11.00 1.96
N VAL A 287 -6.68 10.53 1.45
CA VAL A 287 -5.49 10.13 2.21
C VAL A 287 -4.39 11.19 2.11
N ASN A 288 -3.34 11.09 2.93
CA ASN A 288 -2.26 12.09 2.99
C ASN A 288 -1.50 12.29 1.66
N SER A 289 -1.41 11.29 0.78
CA SER A 289 -0.81 11.45 -0.56
C SER A 289 -1.54 12.49 -1.44
N PHE A 290 -2.80 12.82 -1.12
CA PHE A 290 -3.54 13.92 -1.72
C PHE A 290 -2.81 15.26 -1.59
N PHE A 291 -2.05 15.45 -0.50
CA PHE A 291 -1.38 16.72 -0.25
C PHE A 291 -0.29 17.06 -1.26
N GLY A 292 0.38 16.08 -1.85
CA GLY A 292 1.42 16.33 -2.85
C GLY A 292 0.97 17.20 -4.02
N GLN A 293 -0.29 17.01 -4.48
CA GLN A 293 -0.83 17.88 -5.54
C GLN A 293 -1.17 19.30 -5.04
N LEU A 294 -1.49 19.47 -3.75
CA LEU A 294 -1.75 20.78 -3.17
C LEU A 294 -0.44 21.55 -2.98
N GLN A 295 0.61 20.88 -2.48
CA GLN A 295 1.96 21.44 -2.33
C GLN A 295 2.58 21.85 -3.67
N ALA A 296 2.24 21.16 -4.76
CA ALA A 296 2.65 21.57 -6.10
C ALA A 296 2.03 22.89 -6.59
N LYS A 297 0.95 23.35 -5.93
CA LYS A 297 0.13 24.53 -6.35
C LYS A 297 0.17 25.69 -5.37
N ALA A 298 0.46 25.45 -4.09
CA ALA A 298 0.45 26.45 -3.02
C ALA A 298 1.55 26.16 -2.01
N ASP A 299 2.12 27.19 -1.39
CA ASP A 299 3.10 27.04 -0.33
C ASP A 299 2.46 26.67 1.02
N ALA A 300 3.29 26.30 1.98
CA ALA A 300 2.83 25.85 3.30
C ALA A 300 1.99 26.89 4.04
N ASP A 301 2.34 28.18 3.92
CA ASP A 301 1.60 29.27 4.58
C ASP A 301 0.18 29.37 4.00
N GLU A 302 0.03 29.32 2.68
CA GLU A 302 -1.27 29.31 2.00
C GLU A 302 -2.07 28.05 2.33
N LEU A 303 -1.43 26.88 2.34
CA LEU A 303 -2.08 25.61 2.71
C LEU A 303 -2.53 25.64 4.17
N ASN A 304 -1.71 26.16 5.08
CA ASN A 304 -2.08 26.30 6.50
C ASN A 304 -3.22 27.29 6.72
N GLU A 305 -3.34 28.34 5.90
CA GLU A 305 -4.49 29.24 5.95
C GLU A 305 -5.78 28.60 5.46
N LYS A 306 -5.69 27.80 4.37
CA LYS A 306 -6.85 27.31 3.63
C LYS A 306 -7.33 25.92 4.03
N ILE A 307 -6.41 24.99 4.31
CA ILE A 307 -6.73 23.56 4.37
C ILE A 307 -6.56 23.02 5.80
N GLY A 308 -7.57 22.29 6.25
CA GLY A 308 -7.53 21.51 7.48
C GLY A 308 -7.74 20.03 7.20
N PHE A 309 -7.52 19.22 8.21
CA PHE A 309 -7.76 17.77 8.19
C PHE A 309 -8.38 17.32 9.51
N PHE A 310 -9.28 16.35 9.45
CA PHE A 310 -9.71 15.56 10.59
C PHE A 310 -10.04 14.13 10.16
N PRO A 311 -9.68 13.11 10.97
CA PRO A 311 -10.11 11.74 10.75
C PRO A 311 -11.60 11.60 11.09
N ILE A 312 -12.29 10.60 10.51
CA ILE A 312 -13.72 10.39 10.71
C ILE A 312 -14.08 8.91 10.69
N SER A 313 -15.02 8.53 11.52
CA SER A 313 -15.67 7.22 11.57
C SER A 313 -17.13 7.37 12.02
N PRO A 314 -17.95 6.31 11.98
CA PRO A 314 -19.33 6.37 12.47
C PRO A 314 -19.45 6.82 13.93
N SER A 315 -18.51 6.45 14.80
CA SER A 315 -18.56 6.73 16.24
C SER A 315 -17.62 7.84 16.73
N GLY A 316 -16.82 8.46 15.83
CA GLY A 316 -15.86 9.46 16.28
C GLY A 316 -14.86 9.95 15.23
N ASN A 317 -13.86 10.68 15.71
CA ASN A 317 -12.73 11.13 14.87
C ASN A 317 -11.62 10.10 14.83
N VAL A 318 -11.91 8.92 14.29
CA VAL A 318 -10.97 7.83 14.08
C VAL A 318 -10.75 7.64 12.58
N GLY A 319 -9.51 7.64 12.14
CA GLY A 319 -9.16 7.45 10.74
C GLY A 319 -9.12 5.99 10.33
N THR A 320 -9.19 5.73 9.05
CA THR A 320 -8.98 4.41 8.49
C THR A 320 -7.58 4.35 7.88
N PHE A 321 -6.75 3.44 8.40
CA PHE A 321 -5.39 3.26 7.94
C PHE A 321 -5.35 2.50 6.63
N ILE A 322 -4.67 3.08 5.63
CA ILE A 322 -4.46 2.47 4.31
C ILE A 322 -2.97 2.47 3.99
N PRO A 323 -2.34 1.31 3.89
CA PRO A 323 -0.99 1.22 3.35
C PRO A 323 -0.97 1.52 1.86
N ASP A 324 -0.08 2.41 1.43
CA ASP A 324 0.17 2.74 0.03
C ASP A 324 1.53 2.18 -0.40
N GLN A 325 1.70 1.92 -1.70
CA GLN A 325 3.00 1.55 -2.26
C GLN A 325 4.07 2.62 -2.02
N ALA A 326 3.70 3.90 -2.00
CA ALA A 326 4.61 5.01 -1.73
C ALA A 326 5.15 5.01 -0.29
N ASN A 327 4.53 4.26 0.62
CA ASN A 327 4.94 4.24 2.02
C ASN A 327 6.11 3.30 2.32
N ALA A 328 6.43 2.36 1.43
CA ALA A 328 7.43 1.35 1.74
C ALA A 328 8.19 0.84 0.52
N VAL A 329 9.36 0.27 0.80
CA VAL A 329 10.16 -0.45 -0.17
C VAL A 329 10.50 -1.86 0.34
N VAL A 330 10.66 -2.80 -0.59
CA VAL A 330 11.07 -4.18 -0.34
C VAL A 330 12.39 -4.46 -1.05
N ALA A 331 13.24 -5.30 -0.46
CA ALA A 331 14.46 -5.80 -1.08
C ALA A 331 14.26 -7.24 -1.56
N PHE A 332 14.70 -7.54 -2.78
CA PHE A 332 14.51 -8.87 -3.37
C PHE A 332 15.66 -9.81 -3.04
N ASP A 333 15.32 -11.08 -2.84
CA ASP A 333 16.23 -12.22 -2.89
C ASP A 333 16.51 -12.51 -4.37
N THR A 334 17.68 -12.06 -4.83
CA THR A 334 18.13 -12.20 -6.23
C THR A 334 18.92 -13.47 -6.46
N GLY A 335 19.38 -14.12 -5.38
CA GLY A 335 20.29 -15.23 -5.39
C GLY A 335 21.76 -14.83 -5.62
N ASP A 336 22.09 -13.54 -5.56
CA ASP A 336 23.45 -13.00 -5.58
C ASP A 336 23.76 -12.30 -4.24
N ASP A 337 24.54 -12.94 -3.39
CA ASP A 337 24.86 -12.46 -2.04
C ASP A 337 25.45 -11.04 -2.03
N ALA A 338 26.22 -10.65 -3.06
CA ALA A 338 26.84 -9.33 -3.15
C ALA A 338 25.81 -8.26 -3.52
N GLN A 339 24.91 -8.57 -4.45
CA GLN A 339 23.82 -7.70 -4.86
C GLN A 339 22.82 -7.48 -3.71
N GLU A 340 22.50 -8.55 -3.00
CA GLU A 340 21.63 -8.48 -1.82
C GLU A 340 22.24 -7.68 -0.67
N ALA A 341 23.57 -7.81 -0.45
CA ALA A 341 24.27 -6.98 0.53
C ALA A 341 24.25 -5.50 0.13
N ALA A 342 24.42 -5.18 -1.16
CA ALA A 342 24.36 -3.81 -1.66
C ALA A 342 22.95 -3.21 -1.50
N SER A 343 21.89 -3.99 -1.73
CA SER A 343 20.51 -3.58 -1.48
C SER A 343 20.27 -3.24 -0.01
N ARG A 344 20.76 -4.07 0.91
CA ARG A 344 20.69 -3.81 2.35
C ARG A 344 21.49 -2.56 2.76
N GLN A 345 22.62 -2.33 2.11
CA GLN A 345 23.42 -1.12 2.35
C GLN A 345 22.66 0.13 1.90
N PHE A 346 22.00 0.10 0.73
CA PHE A 346 21.16 1.18 0.25
C PHE A 346 20.00 1.49 1.22
N LEU A 347 19.29 0.45 1.69
CA LEU A 347 18.23 0.63 2.70
C LEU A 347 18.80 1.19 4.02
N SER A 348 19.96 0.73 4.46
CA SER A 348 20.61 1.26 5.67
C SER A 348 21.00 2.75 5.53
N TYR A 349 21.46 3.15 4.34
CA TYR A 349 21.75 4.56 4.04
C TYR A 349 20.46 5.38 4.01
N TRP A 350 19.43 4.90 3.28
CA TRP A 350 18.15 5.61 3.18
C TRP A 350 17.56 5.86 4.56
N MET A 351 17.42 4.81 5.37
CA MET A 351 16.82 4.90 6.72
C MET A 351 17.78 5.40 7.79
N GLY A 352 19.02 5.74 7.43
CA GLY A 352 20.08 6.26 8.29
C GLY A 352 20.50 7.67 7.90
N GLU A 353 21.72 7.81 7.39
CA GLU A 353 22.32 9.13 7.07
C GLU A 353 21.54 9.90 5.99
N GLY A 354 20.92 9.20 5.04
CA GLY A 354 20.13 9.80 3.95
C GLY A 354 18.73 10.25 4.37
N TYR A 355 18.21 9.81 5.52
CA TYR A 355 16.78 9.96 5.82
C TYR A 355 16.36 11.42 6.08
N GLN A 356 17.20 12.24 6.74
CA GLN A 356 16.87 13.66 6.91
C GLN A 356 16.75 14.37 5.55
N GLY A 357 17.71 14.13 4.63
CA GLY A 357 17.67 14.71 3.28
C GLY A 357 16.42 14.27 2.50
N PHE A 358 16.00 13.01 2.67
CA PHE A 358 14.76 12.49 2.08
C PHE A 358 13.51 13.21 2.63
N VAL A 359 13.42 13.37 3.95
CA VAL A 359 12.29 14.05 4.60
C VAL A 359 12.20 15.52 4.18
N ASP A 360 13.36 16.19 4.09
CA ASP A 360 13.46 17.59 3.66
C ASP A 360 13.06 17.77 2.18
N ASP A 361 13.52 16.86 1.29
CA ASP A 361 13.23 16.90 -0.14
C ASP A 361 11.76 16.59 -0.46
N GLN A 362 11.19 15.61 0.25
CA GLN A 362 9.80 15.21 0.05
C GLN A 362 8.81 16.07 0.84
N GLU A 363 9.27 17.04 1.64
CA GLU A 363 8.44 17.86 2.54
C GLU A 363 7.41 17.02 3.30
N THR A 364 7.85 15.89 3.88
CA THR A 364 6.99 14.89 4.52
C THR A 364 7.26 14.80 6.03
N VAL A 365 6.33 14.15 6.75
CA VAL A 365 6.47 13.91 8.18
C VAL A 365 7.49 12.79 8.41
N SER A 366 8.46 13.03 9.31
CA SER A 366 9.43 12.00 9.70
C SER A 366 8.77 10.87 10.49
N LEU A 367 9.14 9.63 10.16
CA LEU A 367 8.77 8.45 10.96
C LEU A 367 9.92 7.93 11.83
N MET A 368 11.07 8.63 11.81
CA MET A 368 12.28 8.23 12.56
C MET A 368 12.51 9.15 13.76
N GLN A 369 12.82 8.54 14.91
CA GLN A 369 13.22 9.28 16.11
C GLN A 369 14.49 10.10 15.85
N GLY A 370 14.46 11.37 16.26
CA GLY A 370 15.63 12.26 16.14
C GLY A 370 15.87 12.84 14.76
N VAL A 371 15.01 12.52 13.78
CA VAL A 371 14.95 13.18 12.47
C VAL A 371 13.83 14.22 12.51
N GLU A 372 14.17 15.46 12.18
CA GLU A 372 13.25 16.59 12.29
C GLU A 372 12.31 16.62 11.08
N THR A 373 11.00 16.77 11.33
CA THR A 373 10.03 17.11 10.28
C THR A 373 10.22 18.57 9.87
N PRO A 374 10.34 18.91 8.57
CA PRO A 374 10.52 20.28 8.12
C PRO A 374 9.38 21.21 8.56
N GLU A 375 9.74 22.47 8.87
CA GLU A 375 8.74 23.50 9.21
C GLU A 375 7.80 23.83 8.01
N THR A 376 8.19 23.43 6.79
CA THR A 376 7.41 23.58 5.56
C THR A 376 6.31 22.53 5.42
N VAL A 377 6.30 21.49 6.26
CA VAL A 377 5.22 20.49 6.25
C VAL A 377 3.92 21.11 6.74
N PRO A 378 2.84 21.11 5.94
CA PRO A 378 1.56 21.73 6.32
C PRO A 378 0.92 21.08 7.55
N GLU A 379 0.22 21.91 8.34
CA GLU A 379 -0.47 21.46 9.57
C GLU A 379 -1.45 20.30 9.34
N ALA A 380 -2.12 20.26 8.18
CA ALA A 380 -3.05 19.19 7.84
C ALA A 380 -2.35 17.84 7.64
N LEU A 381 -1.13 17.82 7.11
CA LEU A 381 -0.29 16.59 7.04
C LEU A 381 0.19 16.15 8.42
N LEU A 382 0.58 17.11 9.27
CA LEU A 382 0.94 16.81 10.66
C LEU A 382 -0.25 16.21 11.41
N ALA A 383 -1.46 16.75 11.21
CA ALA A 383 -2.69 16.22 11.82
C ALA A 383 -3.03 14.81 11.31
N SER A 384 -2.87 14.56 10.01
CA SER A 384 -3.06 13.22 9.43
C SER A 384 -2.07 12.22 10.02
N ALA A 385 -0.78 12.54 10.05
CA ALA A 385 0.25 11.68 10.65
C ALA A 385 0.00 11.40 12.15
N ALA A 386 -0.45 12.41 12.90
CA ALA A 386 -0.78 12.27 14.31
C ALA A 386 -1.99 11.34 14.56
N SER A 387 -2.85 11.11 13.57
CA SER A 387 -4.01 10.23 13.69
C SER A 387 -3.71 8.75 13.40
N VAL A 388 -2.54 8.44 12.82
CA VAL A 388 -2.14 7.06 12.46
C VAL A 388 -2.18 6.07 13.64
N PRO A 389 -1.68 6.41 14.84
CA PRO A 389 -1.65 5.44 15.95
C PRO A 389 -3.01 4.98 16.44
N ASP A 390 -4.05 5.81 16.24
CA ASP A 390 -5.42 5.53 16.66
C ASP A 390 -6.28 5.01 15.47
N ALA A 391 -5.71 4.92 14.28
CA ALA A 391 -6.43 4.54 13.07
C ALA A 391 -6.75 3.05 13.04
N VAL A 392 -7.91 2.72 12.48
CA VAL A 392 -8.36 1.34 12.27
C VAL A 392 -7.93 0.85 10.90
N GLY A 393 -7.50 -0.40 10.79
CA GLY A 393 -7.10 -0.98 9.51
C GLY A 393 -8.24 -1.05 8.50
N SER A 394 -7.93 -0.63 7.28
CA SER A 394 -8.83 -0.74 6.13
C SER A 394 -8.96 -2.18 5.61
N MET A 395 -9.82 -2.37 4.60
CA MET A 395 -9.84 -3.60 3.82
C MET A 395 -8.46 -3.94 3.24
N GLN A 396 -7.75 -2.97 2.68
CA GLN A 396 -6.42 -3.20 2.09
C GLN A 396 -5.38 -3.63 3.14
N ALA A 397 -5.53 -3.16 4.38
CA ALA A 397 -4.62 -3.52 5.45
C ALA A 397 -4.89 -4.91 6.04
N LEU A 398 -6.17 -5.28 6.20
CA LEU A 398 -6.59 -6.41 7.02
C LEU A 398 -7.20 -7.58 6.25
N ALA A 399 -7.69 -7.38 5.02
CA ALA A 399 -8.24 -8.46 4.23
C ALA A 399 -7.15 -9.33 3.60
N VAL A 400 -7.36 -10.66 3.56
CA VAL A 400 -6.40 -11.61 2.95
C VAL A 400 -6.24 -11.41 1.45
N ALA A 401 -7.16 -10.71 0.81
CA ALA A 401 -7.10 -10.36 -0.60
C ALA A 401 -7.67 -8.96 -0.82
N ASN A 402 -7.18 -8.26 -1.82
CA ASN A 402 -7.67 -6.93 -2.19
C ASN A 402 -8.47 -7.00 -3.49
N PRO A 403 -9.82 -7.04 -3.43
CA PRO A 403 -10.68 -6.99 -4.61
C PRO A 403 -10.76 -5.56 -5.16
N ASP A 404 -11.18 -5.43 -6.41
CA ASP A 404 -11.32 -4.14 -7.08
C ASP A 404 -12.61 -3.39 -6.66
N LEU A 405 -12.82 -3.20 -5.36
CA LEU A 405 -13.99 -2.49 -4.82
C LEU A 405 -14.14 -1.10 -5.47
N TYR A 406 -13.04 -0.36 -5.59
CA TYR A 406 -13.02 0.97 -6.19
C TYR A 406 -13.50 0.99 -7.65
N ILE A 407 -13.20 -0.03 -8.46
CA ILE A 407 -13.67 -0.14 -9.84
C ILE A 407 -15.19 -0.35 -9.85
N ASN A 408 -15.68 -1.24 -8.98
CA ASN A 408 -17.10 -1.55 -8.88
C ASN A 408 -17.90 -0.33 -8.38
N LEU A 409 -17.36 0.44 -7.44
CA LEU A 409 -17.97 1.68 -6.95
C LEU A 409 -17.97 2.78 -8.02
N ALA A 410 -16.90 2.93 -8.78
CA ALA A 410 -16.86 3.86 -9.91
C ALA A 410 -17.90 3.50 -10.99
N ASP A 411 -18.12 2.21 -11.25
CA ASP A 411 -19.19 1.73 -12.15
C ASP A 411 -20.60 2.07 -11.59
N MET A 412 -20.76 2.08 -10.25
CA MET A 412 -22.00 2.53 -9.58
C MET A 412 -22.20 4.03 -9.76
N ILE A 413 -21.16 4.84 -9.50
CA ILE A 413 -21.17 6.30 -9.72
C ILE A 413 -21.55 6.64 -11.17
N GLN A 414 -21.07 5.86 -12.14
CA GLN A 414 -21.40 6.00 -13.56
C GLN A 414 -22.78 5.45 -13.94
N GLY A 415 -23.53 4.86 -13.00
CA GLY A 415 -24.87 4.30 -13.21
C GLY A 415 -24.89 2.97 -13.98
N THR A 416 -23.76 2.26 -14.08
CA THR A 416 -23.64 0.98 -14.78
C THR A 416 -23.85 -0.24 -13.87
N LYS A 417 -23.70 -0.05 -12.54
CA LYS A 417 -23.98 -1.06 -11.51
C LYS A 417 -24.93 -0.52 -10.45
N THR A 418 -25.72 -1.40 -9.85
CA THR A 418 -26.45 -1.10 -8.60
C THR A 418 -25.53 -1.41 -7.40
N PRO A 419 -25.85 -0.89 -6.20
CA PRO A 419 -25.12 -1.24 -4.97
C PRO A 419 -25.00 -2.75 -4.74
N GLU A 420 -26.07 -3.53 -4.98
CA GLU A 420 -26.05 -4.98 -4.86
C GLU A 420 -25.08 -5.62 -5.86
N GLN A 421 -25.04 -5.13 -7.10
CA GLN A 421 -24.10 -5.62 -8.12
C GLN A 421 -22.65 -5.29 -7.78
N VAL A 422 -22.40 -4.16 -7.09
CA VAL A 422 -21.08 -3.82 -6.56
C VAL A 422 -20.65 -4.87 -5.53
N ALA A 423 -21.48 -5.13 -4.53
CA ALA A 423 -21.18 -6.10 -3.47
C ALA A 423 -20.99 -7.52 -4.03
N GLU A 424 -21.87 -7.97 -4.93
CA GLU A 424 -21.77 -9.29 -5.58
C GLU A 424 -20.47 -9.45 -6.39
N ALA A 425 -20.13 -8.45 -7.22
CA ALA A 425 -18.92 -8.50 -8.05
C ALA A 425 -17.64 -8.47 -7.18
N THR A 426 -17.64 -7.66 -6.12
CA THR A 426 -16.53 -7.57 -5.18
C THR A 426 -16.35 -8.87 -4.40
N GLN A 427 -17.45 -9.49 -3.90
CA GLN A 427 -17.42 -10.78 -3.23
C GLN A 427 -16.87 -11.89 -4.13
N GLN A 428 -17.32 -11.94 -5.37
CA GLN A 428 -16.84 -12.95 -6.32
C GLN A 428 -15.34 -12.83 -6.52
N GLN A 429 -14.83 -11.62 -6.75
CA GLN A 429 -13.40 -11.37 -6.97
C GLN A 429 -12.59 -11.66 -5.72
N PHE A 430 -13.06 -11.24 -4.55
CA PHE A 430 -12.42 -11.54 -3.28
C PHE A 430 -12.24 -13.04 -3.08
N ALA A 431 -13.29 -13.83 -3.27
CA ALA A 431 -13.25 -15.29 -3.14
C ALA A 431 -12.28 -15.95 -4.14
N GLU A 432 -12.19 -15.44 -5.37
CA GLU A 432 -11.25 -15.92 -6.39
C GLU A 432 -9.80 -15.63 -5.99
N LEU A 433 -9.52 -14.41 -5.52
CA LEU A 433 -8.19 -13.98 -5.08
C LEU A 433 -7.74 -14.72 -3.80
N ALA A 434 -8.62 -14.83 -2.80
CA ALA A 434 -8.34 -15.57 -1.56
C ALA A 434 -7.97 -17.03 -1.85
N LYS A 435 -8.70 -17.71 -2.73
CA LYS A 435 -8.35 -19.07 -3.21
C LYS A 435 -7.01 -19.12 -3.90
N ALA A 436 -6.71 -18.15 -4.76
CA ALA A 436 -5.43 -18.09 -5.48
C ALA A 436 -4.25 -17.90 -4.51
N GLN A 437 -4.47 -17.23 -3.39
CA GLN A 437 -3.49 -17.06 -2.31
C GLN A 437 -3.44 -18.23 -1.32
N GLY A 438 -4.27 -19.26 -1.52
CA GLY A 438 -4.22 -20.50 -0.75
C GLY A 438 -5.23 -20.59 0.40
N SER A 439 -6.18 -19.66 0.51
CA SER A 439 -7.27 -19.78 1.49
C SER A 439 -8.10 -21.04 1.23
N THR A 440 -8.47 -21.74 2.29
CA THR A 440 -9.32 -22.94 2.26
C THR A 440 -10.77 -22.67 2.61
N ASP A 441 -11.11 -21.44 2.97
CA ASP A 441 -12.42 -21.04 3.50
C ASP A 441 -13.38 -20.59 2.38
N PHE A 442 -12.89 -20.45 1.16
CA PHE A 442 -13.62 -20.02 -0.04
C PHE A 442 -13.79 -21.09 -1.11
#